data_88f4c0f4e24fc4046ac341e871df47c3
#
_entry.id   88f4c0f4e24fc4046ac341e871df47c3
#
_cell.length_a   1.000
_cell.length_b   1.000
_cell.length_c   1.000
_cell.angle_alpha   90.00
_cell.angle_beta   90.00
_cell.angle_gamma   90.00
#
_symmetry.space_group_name_H-M   'P 1'
#
loop_
_entity.id
_entity.type
_entity.pdbx_description
1 polymer ?
#
loop_
_entity_poly.entity_id
_entity_poly.type
_entity_poly.pdbx_seq_one_letter_code
_entity_poly.pdbx_strand_id
1 'polypeptide(L)'
;AERDSRVVGVTPAMPSGCSMNLLMQAMPSRCFDVGIAEGHAVTFSAGLAAAGMVPFCNIYSTFMQRAYDNVIHDVAIQDLPVVMCLDRGGLVGEDGVTHHGVFDMAAFGCVPTLAIAAPMDELELRGMMYTGLQYGHPFMIRYPRGCGEGRMWRGARFETLPVGRGRKLRDGADVALVTVGTVGNAAARAAA
;
A
#
# COMPACT_ATOMS: atom_id res chain seq x y z
N ALA A 1 -11.71 7.74 6.55
CA ALA A 1 -11.80 9.19 6.32
C ALA A 1 -12.97 9.82 7.07
N GLU A 2 -14.18 9.25 7.07
CA GLU A 2 -15.35 9.81 7.79
C GLU A 2 -15.10 9.96 9.30
N ARG A 3 -14.40 9.00 9.90
CA ARG A 3 -14.13 8.94 11.35
C ARG A 3 -12.83 9.63 11.77
N ASP A 4 -11.98 9.99 10.81
CA ASP A 4 -10.70 10.65 11.09
C ASP A 4 -10.47 11.76 10.05
N SER A 5 -10.50 13.00 10.53
CA SER A 5 -10.35 14.18 9.68
C SER A 5 -8.94 14.36 9.12
N ARG A 6 -7.95 13.68 9.67
CA ARG A 6 -6.55 13.74 9.20
C ARG A 6 -6.34 12.96 7.91
N VAL A 7 -7.20 11.97 7.60
CA VAL A 7 -7.05 11.12 6.41
C VAL A 7 -7.32 11.91 5.14
N VAL A 8 -6.33 11.94 4.26
CA VAL A 8 -6.40 12.52 2.92
C VAL A 8 -5.86 11.54 1.88
N GLY A 9 -6.32 11.65 0.64
CA GLY A 9 -5.86 10.83 -0.47
C GLY A 9 -5.07 11.66 -1.48
N VAL A 10 -3.95 11.13 -1.97
CA VAL A 10 -3.12 11.74 -3.02
C VAL A 10 -2.90 10.72 -4.12
N THR A 11 -2.97 11.14 -5.38
CA THR A 11 -2.65 10.30 -6.53
C THR A 11 -2.08 11.13 -7.67
N PRO A 12 -1.10 10.63 -8.44
CA PRO A 12 -0.59 11.26 -9.66
C PRO A 12 -1.29 10.72 -10.91
N ALA A 13 -2.45 11.29 -11.26
CA ALA A 13 -3.26 10.96 -12.44
C ALA A 13 -3.78 9.50 -12.52
N MET A 14 -3.99 8.85 -11.38
CA MET A 14 -4.48 7.46 -11.32
C MET A 14 -5.79 7.29 -10.53
N PRO A 15 -6.75 8.24 -10.54
CA PRO A 15 -7.89 8.20 -9.63
C PRO A 15 -8.80 6.99 -9.85
N SER A 16 -9.04 6.59 -11.10
CA SER A 16 -9.87 5.42 -11.41
C SER A 16 -9.12 4.10 -11.16
N GLY A 17 -7.85 4.04 -11.55
CA GLY A 17 -7.05 2.83 -11.43
C GLY A 17 -6.80 2.38 -9.99
N CYS A 18 -6.64 3.32 -9.05
CA CYS A 18 -6.48 3.03 -7.62
C CYS A 18 -7.77 3.24 -6.81
N SER A 19 -8.93 3.35 -7.46
CA SER A 19 -10.26 3.55 -6.85
C SER A 19 -10.39 4.82 -5.99
N MET A 20 -9.50 5.80 -6.16
CA MET A 20 -9.57 7.10 -5.50
C MET A 20 -10.80 7.92 -5.92
N ASN A 21 -11.33 7.68 -7.12
CA ASN A 21 -12.55 8.33 -7.61
C ASN A 21 -13.73 8.15 -6.63
N LEU A 22 -13.81 7.04 -5.91
CA LEU A 22 -14.84 6.80 -4.90
C LEU A 22 -14.69 7.76 -3.70
N LEU A 23 -13.45 7.97 -3.24
CA LEU A 23 -13.17 8.91 -2.16
C LEU A 23 -13.32 10.36 -2.63
N MET A 24 -12.92 10.68 -3.87
CA MET A 24 -13.09 12.00 -4.48
C MET A 24 -14.56 12.40 -4.58
N GLN A 25 -15.45 11.46 -4.91
CA GLN A 25 -16.89 11.70 -4.93
C GLN A 25 -17.48 11.94 -3.55
N ALA A 26 -17.03 11.17 -2.55
CA ALA A 26 -17.54 11.26 -1.18
C ALA A 26 -16.96 12.45 -0.41
N MET A 27 -15.70 12.78 -0.64
CA MET A 27 -14.93 13.79 0.13
C MET A 27 -13.95 14.55 -0.79
N PRO A 28 -14.46 15.38 -1.72
CA PRO A 28 -13.61 16.05 -2.73
C PRO A 28 -12.52 16.93 -2.13
N SER A 29 -12.78 17.59 -0.99
CA SER A 29 -11.80 18.47 -0.33
C SER A 29 -10.64 17.72 0.35
N ARG A 30 -10.69 16.39 0.40
CA ARG A 30 -9.64 15.55 1.00
C ARG A 30 -8.92 14.66 -0.01
N CYS A 31 -9.07 14.94 -1.27
CA CYS A 31 -8.45 14.16 -2.34
C CYS A 31 -7.75 15.09 -3.32
N PHE A 32 -6.52 14.74 -3.64
CA PHE A 32 -5.65 15.53 -4.49
C PHE A 32 -5.12 14.68 -5.63
N ASP A 33 -5.42 15.09 -6.86
CA ASP A 33 -4.77 14.57 -8.05
C ASP A 33 -3.73 15.60 -8.49
N VAL A 34 -2.48 15.24 -8.45
CA VAL A 34 -1.35 16.12 -8.75
C VAL A 34 -0.87 16.04 -10.21
N GLY A 35 -1.63 15.36 -11.07
CA GLY A 35 -1.21 15.08 -12.44
C GLY A 35 -0.12 13.99 -12.50
N ILE A 36 0.47 13.79 -13.68
CA ILE A 36 1.53 12.78 -13.90
C ILE A 36 2.85 13.27 -13.28
N ALA A 37 2.94 13.20 -11.95
CA ALA A 37 4.06 13.74 -11.17
C ALA A 37 4.27 12.94 -9.87
N GLU A 38 4.78 11.72 -9.98
CA GLU A 38 4.89 10.78 -8.87
C GLU A 38 5.80 11.30 -7.75
N GLY A 39 6.96 11.89 -8.09
CA GLY A 39 7.83 12.53 -7.11
C GLY A 39 7.11 13.65 -6.35
N HIS A 40 6.36 14.51 -7.06
CA HIS A 40 5.57 15.56 -6.42
C HIS A 40 4.47 14.97 -5.51
N ALA A 41 3.80 13.88 -5.91
CA ALA A 41 2.80 13.23 -5.07
C ALA A 41 3.37 12.80 -3.72
N VAL A 42 4.59 12.25 -3.70
CA VAL A 42 5.27 11.83 -2.47
C VAL A 42 5.70 13.04 -1.64
N THR A 43 6.36 14.03 -2.25
CA THR A 43 6.77 15.27 -1.55
C THR A 43 5.58 16.04 -0.98
N PHE A 44 4.47 16.14 -1.74
CA PHE A 44 3.24 16.76 -1.28
C PHE A 44 2.62 16.00 -0.10
N SER A 45 2.63 14.67 -0.17
CA SER A 45 2.19 13.81 0.94
C SER A 45 3.06 14.02 2.19
N ALA A 46 4.38 14.13 2.03
CA ALA A 46 5.28 14.44 3.13
C ALA A 46 4.94 15.79 3.79
N GLY A 47 4.67 16.82 2.99
CA GLY A 47 4.24 18.14 3.50
C GLY A 47 2.91 18.06 4.27
N LEU A 48 1.94 17.31 3.77
CA LEU A 48 0.67 17.07 4.48
C LEU A 48 0.89 16.33 5.80
N ALA A 49 1.76 15.33 5.82
CA ALA A 49 2.10 14.57 7.04
C ALA A 49 2.81 15.46 8.07
N ALA A 50 3.75 16.31 7.65
CA ALA A 50 4.41 17.29 8.51
C ALA A 50 3.42 18.32 9.10
N ALA A 51 2.31 18.58 8.39
CA ALA A 51 1.21 19.41 8.89
C ALA A 51 0.18 18.64 9.77
N GLY A 52 0.45 17.39 10.13
CA GLY A 52 -0.39 16.60 11.04
C GLY A 52 -1.50 15.80 10.35
N MET A 53 -1.51 15.72 9.02
CA MET A 53 -2.41 14.85 8.26
C MET A 53 -1.85 13.43 8.17
N VAL A 54 -2.67 12.47 7.75
CA VAL A 54 -2.24 11.11 7.41
C VAL A 54 -2.60 10.85 5.95
N PRO A 55 -1.69 11.15 5.03
CA PRO A 55 -1.94 10.97 3.61
C PRO A 55 -1.82 9.50 3.19
N PHE A 56 -2.79 9.06 2.38
CA PHE A 56 -2.74 7.83 1.61
C PHE A 56 -2.30 8.19 0.19
N CYS A 57 -1.03 7.95 -0.11
CA CYS A 57 -0.43 8.25 -1.41
C CYS A 57 -0.55 7.02 -2.32
N ASN A 58 -1.42 7.10 -3.33
CA ASN A 58 -1.80 5.98 -4.19
C ASN A 58 -1.10 6.09 -5.54
N ILE A 59 -0.13 5.22 -5.78
CA ILE A 59 0.70 5.19 -7.00
C ILE A 59 0.85 3.73 -7.45
N TYR A 60 0.85 3.47 -8.76
CA TYR A 60 1.19 2.12 -9.24
C TYR A 60 2.64 1.76 -8.87
N SER A 61 2.86 0.51 -8.49
CA SER A 61 4.16 0.02 -8.06
C SER A 61 5.29 0.36 -9.04
N THR A 62 5.09 0.13 -10.34
CA THR A 62 6.09 0.47 -11.35
C THR A 62 6.38 1.97 -11.44
N PHE A 63 5.37 2.82 -11.23
CA PHE A 63 5.54 4.28 -11.32
C PHE A 63 6.12 4.89 -10.05
N MET A 64 6.01 4.20 -8.91
CA MET A 64 6.68 4.62 -7.67
C MET A 64 8.21 4.67 -7.82
N GLN A 65 8.80 3.98 -8.79
CA GLN A 65 10.23 4.07 -9.10
C GLN A 65 10.69 5.51 -9.39
N ARG A 66 9.80 6.36 -9.96
CA ARG A 66 10.09 7.78 -10.26
C ARG A 66 10.15 8.64 -8.99
N ALA A 67 9.64 8.14 -7.88
CA ALA A 67 9.61 8.85 -6.60
C ALA A 67 10.55 8.23 -5.56
N TYR A 68 11.50 7.38 -5.97
CA TYR A 68 12.40 6.66 -5.07
C TYR A 68 13.16 7.61 -4.14
N ASP A 69 13.76 8.64 -4.70
CA ASP A 69 14.48 9.69 -3.96
C ASP A 69 13.56 10.43 -2.98
N ASN A 70 12.36 10.83 -3.43
CA ASN A 70 11.39 11.52 -2.60
C ASN A 70 10.92 10.66 -1.41
N VAL A 71 10.74 9.34 -1.61
CA VAL A 71 10.43 8.43 -0.49
C VAL A 71 11.53 8.44 0.56
N ILE A 72 12.79 8.45 0.15
CA ILE A 72 13.93 8.46 1.09
C ILE A 72 14.05 9.83 1.78
N HIS A 73 14.19 10.91 1.00
CA HIS A 73 14.52 12.24 1.54
C HIS A 73 13.33 12.92 2.19
N ASP A 74 12.15 12.86 1.56
CA ASP A 74 11.02 13.66 2.02
C ASP A 74 10.18 12.92 3.07
N VAL A 75 10.19 11.58 3.04
CA VAL A 75 9.35 10.77 3.95
C VAL A 75 10.17 10.01 4.98
N ALA A 76 11.10 9.13 4.52
CA ALA A 76 11.75 8.16 5.39
C ALA A 76 12.77 8.77 6.34
N ILE A 77 13.63 9.70 5.88
CA ILE A 77 14.61 10.40 6.72
C ILE A 77 13.92 11.24 7.80
N GLN A 78 12.75 11.82 7.48
CA GLN A 78 11.97 12.62 8.40
C GLN A 78 11.00 11.81 9.26
N ASP A 79 10.93 10.49 9.03
CA ASP A 79 10.04 9.55 9.72
C ASP A 79 8.55 9.98 9.71
N LEU A 80 8.07 10.47 8.58
CA LEU A 80 6.72 11.02 8.43
C LEU A 80 5.67 9.93 8.18
N PRO A 81 4.48 10.00 8.79
CA PRO A 81 3.43 9.00 8.70
C PRO A 81 2.67 9.05 7.36
N VAL A 82 3.36 8.76 6.27
CA VAL A 82 2.78 8.63 4.93
C VAL A 82 2.46 7.16 4.67
N VAL A 83 1.20 6.87 4.32
CA VAL A 83 0.78 5.54 3.88
C VAL A 83 0.84 5.46 2.36
N MET A 84 1.84 4.79 1.83
CA MET A 84 2.03 4.60 0.39
C MET A 84 1.30 3.33 -0.07
N CYS A 85 0.31 3.50 -0.94
CA CYS A 85 -0.48 2.39 -1.49
C CYS A 85 -0.01 2.09 -2.91
N LEU A 86 0.72 0.99 -3.06
CA LEU A 86 1.28 0.54 -4.33
C LEU A 86 0.32 -0.44 -5.01
N ASP A 87 -0.51 0.07 -5.89
CA ASP A 87 -1.34 -0.75 -6.77
C ASP A 87 -0.49 -1.40 -7.87
N ARG A 88 -0.96 -2.49 -8.44
CA ARG A 88 -0.25 -3.26 -9.49
C ARG A 88 1.09 -3.84 -9.01
N GLY A 89 1.19 -4.27 -7.77
CA GLY A 89 2.34 -5.02 -7.29
C GLY A 89 2.40 -6.41 -7.93
N GLY A 90 3.53 -6.78 -8.53
CA GLY A 90 3.71 -8.05 -9.24
C GLY A 90 3.39 -7.98 -10.73
N LEU A 91 3.05 -9.11 -11.33
CA LEU A 91 2.66 -9.22 -12.74
C LEU A 91 1.22 -8.74 -12.94
N VAL A 92 0.97 -7.97 -13.99
CA VAL A 92 -0.32 -7.29 -14.21
C VAL A 92 -1.08 -7.75 -15.46
N GLY A 93 -0.58 -8.76 -16.17
CA GLY A 93 -1.25 -9.34 -17.33
C GLY A 93 -1.42 -8.35 -18.49
N GLU A 94 -2.67 -8.02 -18.82
CA GLU A 94 -3.03 -7.20 -19.98
C GLU A 94 -2.49 -5.76 -19.96
N ASP A 95 -2.17 -5.19 -18.80
CA ASP A 95 -1.54 -3.86 -18.73
C ASP A 95 -0.12 -3.85 -19.32
N GLY A 96 0.48 -5.03 -19.49
CA GLY A 96 1.75 -5.23 -20.18
C GLY A 96 2.99 -4.96 -19.31
N VAL A 97 4.15 -5.16 -19.93
CA VAL A 97 5.46 -5.15 -19.27
C VAL A 97 5.80 -3.82 -18.57
N THR A 98 5.32 -2.71 -19.09
CA THR A 98 5.56 -1.38 -18.53
C THR A 98 4.86 -1.14 -17.20
N HIS A 99 3.88 -2.00 -16.85
CA HIS A 99 3.08 -1.89 -15.63
C HIS A 99 3.42 -2.96 -14.58
N HIS A 100 4.34 -3.89 -14.86
CA HIS A 100 4.76 -4.88 -13.87
C HIS A 100 5.45 -4.23 -12.67
N GLY A 101 4.90 -4.44 -11.48
CA GLY A 101 5.41 -3.92 -10.22
C GLY A 101 6.28 -4.95 -9.50
N VAL A 102 7.45 -5.29 -10.05
CA VAL A 102 8.30 -6.39 -9.55
C VAL A 102 9.51 -5.93 -8.76
N PHE A 103 9.84 -4.63 -8.77
CA PHE A 103 11.04 -4.09 -8.14
C PHE A 103 10.80 -3.41 -6.79
N ASP A 104 9.55 -3.16 -6.43
CA ASP A 104 9.17 -2.38 -5.25
C ASP A 104 9.77 -2.91 -3.93
N MET A 105 9.66 -4.21 -3.67
CA MET A 105 10.20 -4.80 -2.44
C MET A 105 11.73 -4.71 -2.38
N ALA A 106 12.42 -4.92 -3.50
CA ALA A 106 13.87 -4.82 -3.55
C ALA A 106 14.35 -3.37 -3.43
N ALA A 107 13.67 -2.44 -4.12
CA ALA A 107 14.03 -1.03 -4.14
C ALA A 107 13.81 -0.36 -2.77
N PHE A 108 12.68 -0.62 -2.12
CA PHE A 108 12.32 0.03 -0.86
C PHE A 108 12.66 -0.77 0.38
N GLY A 109 12.94 -2.06 0.25
CA GLY A 109 13.31 -2.94 1.37
C GLY A 109 14.63 -2.61 2.06
N CYS A 110 15.46 -1.78 1.44
CA CYS A 110 16.70 -1.28 2.03
C CYS A 110 16.51 -0.01 2.89
N VAL A 111 15.31 0.57 2.95
CA VAL A 111 15.03 1.79 3.72
C VAL A 111 14.62 1.40 5.15
N PRO A 112 15.47 1.67 6.19
CA PRO A 112 15.31 1.07 7.52
C PRO A 112 14.03 1.48 8.26
N THR A 113 13.55 2.70 8.05
CA THR A 113 12.37 3.26 8.74
C THR A 113 11.06 2.89 8.06
N LEU A 114 11.10 2.32 6.84
CA LEU A 114 9.94 2.01 6.05
C LEU A 114 9.46 0.57 6.28
N ALA A 115 8.24 0.43 6.79
CA ALA A 115 7.57 -0.87 6.86
C ALA A 115 6.86 -1.18 5.53
N ILE A 116 7.11 -2.38 4.96
CA ILE A 116 6.46 -2.86 3.73
C ILE A 116 5.54 -4.02 4.06
N ALA A 117 4.29 -3.92 3.65
CA ALA A 117 3.25 -4.91 3.87
C ALA A 117 2.62 -5.38 2.54
N ALA A 118 2.21 -6.64 2.47
CA ALA A 118 1.54 -7.20 1.31
C ALA A 118 0.39 -8.13 1.78
N PRO A 119 -0.87 -7.75 1.54
CA PRO A 119 -2.02 -8.52 1.97
C PRO A 119 -2.24 -9.77 1.12
N MET A 120 -2.76 -10.82 1.73
CA MET A 120 -3.23 -12.02 1.03
C MET A 120 -4.64 -11.85 0.45
N ASP A 121 -5.48 -11.04 1.10
CA ASP A 121 -6.87 -10.82 0.74
C ASP A 121 -7.35 -9.40 1.10
N GLU A 122 -8.60 -9.10 0.81
CA GLU A 122 -9.23 -7.78 1.01
C GLU A 122 -9.37 -7.43 2.50
N LEU A 123 -9.54 -8.44 3.36
CA LEU A 123 -9.64 -8.22 4.80
C LEU A 123 -8.30 -7.81 5.40
N GLU A 124 -7.21 -8.47 4.97
CA GLU A 124 -5.86 -8.07 5.34
C GLU A 124 -5.49 -6.68 4.77
N LEU A 125 -5.86 -6.39 3.51
CA LEU A 125 -5.64 -5.05 2.94
C LEU A 125 -6.29 -3.96 3.81
N ARG A 126 -7.53 -4.19 4.23
CA ARG A 126 -8.24 -3.27 5.14
C ARG A 126 -7.51 -3.12 6.48
N GLY A 127 -7.05 -4.22 7.06
CA GLY A 127 -6.26 -4.24 8.30
C GLY A 127 -4.95 -3.48 8.15
N MET A 128 -4.23 -3.68 7.04
CA MET A 128 -2.97 -2.99 6.73
C MET A 128 -3.18 -1.49 6.53
N MET A 129 -4.23 -1.08 5.82
CA MET A 129 -4.59 0.35 5.70
C MET A 129 -4.87 0.98 7.06
N TYR A 130 -5.58 0.26 7.93
CA TYR A 130 -5.84 0.75 9.29
C TYR A 130 -4.58 0.74 10.15
N THR A 131 -3.69 -0.25 9.98
CA THR A 131 -2.38 -0.28 10.63
C THR A 131 -1.55 0.93 10.22
N GLY A 132 -1.44 1.23 8.93
CA GLY A 132 -0.72 2.40 8.42
C GLY A 132 -1.25 3.71 8.98
N LEU A 133 -2.60 3.84 9.13
CA LEU A 133 -3.23 5.00 9.76
C LEU A 133 -2.79 5.19 11.22
N GLN A 134 -2.54 4.10 11.96
CA GLN A 134 -2.22 4.13 13.38
C GLN A 134 -0.72 4.03 13.69
N TYR A 135 0.10 3.66 12.71
CA TYR A 135 1.50 3.28 12.90
C TYR A 135 2.40 4.48 13.25
N GLY A 136 2.10 5.65 12.70
CA GLY A 136 2.85 6.87 13.00
C GLY A 136 4.21 7.00 12.31
N HIS A 137 4.59 6.07 11.46
CA HIS A 137 5.84 6.01 10.70
C HIS A 137 5.55 5.74 9.22
N PRO A 138 6.51 5.84 8.30
CA PRO A 138 6.34 5.48 6.90
C PRO A 138 5.84 4.05 6.72
N PHE A 139 4.76 3.87 5.97
CA PHE A 139 4.13 2.57 5.77
C PHE A 139 3.77 2.35 4.32
N MET A 140 4.24 1.27 3.72
CA MET A 140 3.99 0.94 2.32
C MET A 140 3.16 -0.35 2.23
N ILE A 141 2.08 -0.31 1.46
CA ILE A 141 1.23 -1.47 1.21
C ILE A 141 1.25 -1.76 -0.28
N ARG A 142 1.70 -2.95 -0.67
CA ARG A 142 1.69 -3.38 -2.07
C ARG A 142 0.65 -4.46 -2.31
N TYR A 143 -0.15 -4.32 -3.36
CA TYR A 143 -1.20 -5.28 -3.72
C TYR A 143 -1.33 -5.40 -5.24
N PRO A 144 -1.77 -6.59 -5.77
CA PRO A 144 -1.86 -6.82 -7.20
C PRO A 144 -3.07 -6.13 -7.83
N ARG A 145 -3.06 -6.02 -9.16
CA ARG A 145 -4.24 -5.75 -9.97
C ARG A 145 -5.09 -7.03 -10.05
N GLY A 146 -6.39 -6.91 -9.90
CA GLY A 146 -7.33 -8.02 -10.06
C GLY A 146 -8.46 -8.01 -9.05
N CYS A 147 -9.25 -9.08 -9.09
CA CYS A 147 -10.28 -9.33 -8.09
C CYS A 147 -9.65 -9.95 -6.85
N GLY A 148 -10.21 -9.66 -5.68
CA GLY A 148 -9.80 -10.29 -4.43
C GLY A 148 -10.31 -11.73 -4.30
N GLU A 149 -10.03 -12.34 -3.16
CA GLU A 149 -10.43 -13.72 -2.83
C GLU A 149 -11.92 -13.82 -2.39
N GLY A 150 -12.66 -12.72 -2.39
CA GLY A 150 -14.07 -12.68 -1.99
C GLY A 150 -14.30 -12.70 -0.48
N ARG A 151 -13.32 -12.32 0.32
CA ARG A 151 -13.46 -12.23 1.77
C ARG A 151 -14.44 -11.13 2.17
N MET A 152 -15.26 -11.41 3.17
CA MET A 152 -16.24 -10.47 3.73
C MET A 152 -15.53 -9.39 4.56
N TRP A 153 -15.07 -8.35 3.88
CA TRP A 153 -14.38 -7.23 4.53
C TRP A 153 -15.32 -6.08 4.92
N ARG A 154 -16.47 -5.93 4.22
CA ARG A 154 -17.48 -4.91 4.54
C ARG A 154 -18.13 -5.24 5.87
N GLY A 155 -18.18 -4.26 6.78
CA GLY A 155 -18.71 -4.47 8.14
C GLY A 155 -17.76 -5.13 9.13
N ALA A 156 -16.61 -5.66 8.71
CA ALA A 156 -15.58 -6.16 9.62
C ALA A 156 -15.05 -5.04 10.54
N ARG A 157 -14.59 -5.39 11.73
CA ARG A 157 -13.93 -4.44 12.62
C ARG A 157 -12.63 -3.94 12.00
N PHE A 158 -12.24 -2.73 12.36
CA PHE A 158 -10.91 -2.22 12.07
C PHE A 158 -9.93 -2.78 13.12
N GLU A 159 -9.00 -3.59 12.66
CA GLU A 159 -7.97 -4.20 13.51
C GLU A 159 -6.60 -3.90 12.94
N THR A 160 -5.65 -3.59 13.80
CA THR A 160 -4.24 -3.42 13.42
C THR A 160 -3.58 -4.78 13.31
N LEU A 161 -2.66 -4.89 12.36
CA LEU A 161 -1.82 -6.07 12.19
C LEU A 161 -0.43 -5.80 12.80
N PRO A 162 0.22 -6.81 13.41
CA PRO A 162 1.55 -6.61 13.99
C PRO A 162 2.58 -6.34 12.90
N VAL A 163 3.22 -5.17 12.95
CA VAL A 163 4.28 -4.79 12.01
C VAL A 163 5.55 -5.61 12.27
N GLY A 164 6.25 -6.00 11.20
CA GLY A 164 7.47 -6.79 11.27
C GLY A 164 7.27 -8.27 11.60
N ARG A 165 6.03 -8.76 11.59
CA ARG A 165 5.72 -10.18 11.88
C ARG A 165 4.99 -10.84 10.73
N GLY A 166 5.52 -11.99 10.29
CA GLY A 166 4.81 -12.91 9.44
C GLY A 166 3.80 -13.75 10.22
N ARG A 167 2.87 -14.38 9.52
CA ARG A 167 1.86 -15.27 10.09
C ARG A 167 2.11 -16.71 9.64
N LYS A 168 2.22 -17.65 10.58
CA LYS A 168 2.24 -19.06 10.24
C LYS A 168 0.81 -19.54 9.90
N LEU A 169 0.62 -20.08 8.71
CA LEU A 169 -0.67 -20.55 8.22
C LEU A 169 -0.88 -22.05 8.48
N ARG A 170 0.20 -22.83 8.47
CA ARG A 170 0.18 -24.29 8.64
C ARG A 170 1.44 -24.79 9.34
N ASP A 171 1.32 -25.84 10.11
CA ASP A 171 2.44 -26.59 10.66
C ASP A 171 2.92 -27.67 9.66
N GLY A 172 4.22 -27.97 9.71
CA GLY A 172 4.87 -28.99 8.90
C GLY A 172 6.31 -29.19 9.37
N ALA A 173 6.96 -30.25 8.86
CA ALA A 173 8.32 -30.62 9.26
C ALA A 173 9.30 -30.72 8.09
N ASP A 174 8.83 -30.96 6.86
CA ASP A 174 9.69 -31.32 5.73
C ASP A 174 10.14 -30.10 4.92
N VAL A 175 9.24 -29.14 4.70
CA VAL A 175 9.48 -27.95 3.85
C VAL A 175 8.83 -26.71 4.46
N ALA A 176 9.54 -25.57 4.43
CA ALA A 176 8.99 -24.26 4.76
C ALA A 176 8.66 -23.48 3.48
N LEU A 177 7.38 -23.11 3.29
CA LEU A 177 6.94 -22.21 2.23
C LEU A 177 6.79 -20.81 2.81
N VAL A 178 7.70 -19.91 2.45
CA VAL A 178 7.65 -18.50 2.85
C VAL A 178 7.15 -17.66 1.67
N THR A 179 6.04 -16.97 1.87
CA THR A 179 5.38 -16.21 0.80
C THR A 179 5.05 -14.79 1.23
N VAL A 180 4.85 -13.90 0.26
CA VAL A 180 4.47 -12.50 0.48
C VAL A 180 3.23 -12.19 -0.34
N GLY A 181 2.19 -11.68 0.32
CA GLY A 181 0.94 -11.25 -0.31
C GLY A 181 0.12 -12.40 -0.89
N THR A 182 -0.58 -12.15 -1.98
CA THR A 182 -1.58 -13.05 -2.58
C THR A 182 -1.02 -14.41 -3.05
N VAL A 183 0.30 -14.51 -3.30
CA VAL A 183 0.97 -15.79 -3.60
C VAL A 183 0.80 -16.78 -2.45
N GLY A 184 0.63 -16.30 -1.21
CA GLY A 184 0.33 -17.14 -0.05
C GLY A 184 -0.93 -17.98 -0.20
N ASN A 185 -1.94 -17.50 -0.94
CA ASN A 185 -3.16 -18.28 -1.20
C ASN A 185 -2.86 -19.52 -2.08
N ALA A 186 -2.02 -19.35 -3.11
CA ALA A 186 -1.60 -20.46 -3.96
C ALA A 186 -0.73 -21.47 -3.19
N ALA A 187 0.21 -20.98 -2.37
CA ALA A 187 1.05 -21.82 -1.52
C ALA A 187 0.21 -22.61 -0.49
N ALA A 188 -0.78 -21.96 0.13
CA ALA A 188 -1.68 -22.64 1.08
C ALA A 188 -2.49 -23.76 0.42
N ARG A 189 -2.96 -23.53 -0.82
CA ARG A 189 -3.65 -24.59 -1.61
C ARG A 189 -2.71 -25.72 -1.99
N ALA A 190 -1.46 -25.42 -2.37
CA ALA A 190 -0.47 -26.43 -2.74
C ALA A 190 0.02 -27.27 -1.55
N ALA A 191 -0.05 -26.72 -0.33
CA ALA A 191 0.33 -27.40 0.90
C ALA A 191 -0.81 -28.24 1.54
N ALA A 192 -2.01 -28.18 0.98
CA ALA A 192 -3.18 -28.91 1.49
C ALA A 192 -3.19 -30.35 1.03
#